data_f10e338a999d46deb7fea38d6732c7bc
#
_entry.id   f10e338a999d46deb7fea38d6732c7bc
#
_cell.length_a   1.000
_cell.length_b   1.000
_cell.length_c   1.000
_cell.angle_alpha   90.00
_cell.angle_beta   90.00
_cell.angle_gamma   90.00
#
_symmetry.space_group_name_H-M   'P 1'
#
loop_
_entity.id
_entity.type
_entity.pdbx_description
1 polymer ?
#
loop_
_entity_poly.entity_id
_entity_poly.type
_entity_poly.pdbx_seq_one_letter_code
_entity_poly.pdbx_strand_id
1 'polypeptide(L)'
;MDFGFIFSFPSLLLLLAIALLSIIYLVARLLPKPKIDIKGKYVLITGCDTGFGRATAIELDRMGAYVLATCLTNEGEKSLKSVTSDKLKTFQMDVTNSKHIKHVYEEIKKETSLGEMTNKFSNNNNNNNNLYYYTFLPLTLHFFKAIKGEKK
;
A
#
# COMPACT_ATOMS: atom_id res chain seq x y z
N MET A 1 -24.40 15.42 -59.37
CA MET A 1 -24.66 14.78 -58.10
C MET A 1 -23.35 14.68 -57.35
N ASP A 2 -23.15 15.55 -56.35
CA ASP A 2 -21.84 15.80 -55.73
C ASP A 2 -21.43 14.68 -54.79
N PHE A 3 -20.58 13.79 -55.28
CA PHE A 3 -19.97 12.75 -54.45
C PHE A 3 -19.13 13.30 -53.28
N GLY A 4 -18.77 14.59 -53.31
CA GLY A 4 -18.06 15.27 -52.23
C GLY A 4 -18.82 15.41 -50.94
N PHE A 5 -20.16 15.43 -50.96
CA PHE A 5 -20.97 15.61 -49.77
C PHE A 5 -21.11 14.33 -48.91
N ILE A 6 -21.00 13.16 -49.56
CA ILE A 6 -21.10 11.86 -48.87
C ILE A 6 -19.79 11.53 -48.11
N PHE A 7 -18.62 11.99 -48.60
CA PHE A 7 -17.36 11.80 -47.95
C PHE A 7 -17.10 12.78 -46.77
N SER A 8 -17.78 13.92 -46.75
CA SER A 8 -17.62 14.94 -45.71
C SER A 8 -18.30 14.59 -44.40
N PHE A 9 -19.43 13.92 -44.45
CA PHE A 9 -20.21 13.53 -43.24
C PHE A 9 -19.49 12.53 -42.33
N PRO A 10 -18.90 11.40 -42.84
CA PRO A 10 -18.21 10.46 -41.97
C PRO A 10 -16.92 11.04 -41.40
N SER A 11 -16.22 11.94 -42.08
CA SER A 11 -15.02 12.58 -41.57
C SER A 11 -15.35 13.57 -40.41
N LEU A 12 -16.45 14.33 -40.55
CA LEU A 12 -16.87 15.22 -39.49
C LEU A 12 -17.32 14.47 -38.22
N LEU A 13 -18.08 13.35 -38.38
CA LEU A 13 -18.46 12.49 -37.28
C LEU A 13 -17.23 11.88 -36.57
N LEU A 14 -16.22 11.46 -37.32
CA LEU A 14 -14.99 10.94 -36.77
C LEU A 14 -14.24 11.99 -35.95
N LEU A 15 -14.12 13.22 -36.44
CA LEU A 15 -13.49 14.32 -35.71
C LEU A 15 -14.25 14.66 -34.43
N LEU A 16 -15.58 14.68 -34.48
CA LEU A 16 -16.42 14.90 -33.29
C LEU A 16 -16.24 13.77 -32.26
N ALA A 17 -16.17 12.53 -32.69
CA ALA A 17 -15.94 11.39 -31.80
C ALA A 17 -14.57 11.48 -31.11
N ILE A 18 -13.50 11.83 -31.85
CA ILE A 18 -12.16 12.02 -31.31
C ILE A 18 -12.13 13.17 -30.29
N ALA A 19 -12.77 14.29 -30.62
CA ALA A 19 -12.88 15.43 -29.73
C ALA A 19 -13.61 15.07 -28.42
N LEU A 20 -14.70 14.31 -28.50
CA LEU A 20 -15.48 13.86 -27.37
C LEU A 20 -14.67 12.90 -26.46
N LEU A 21 -14.00 11.93 -27.05
CA LEU A 21 -13.09 11.02 -26.31
C LEU A 21 -11.94 11.78 -25.64
N SER A 22 -11.37 12.78 -26.32
CA SER A 22 -10.33 13.64 -25.75
C SER A 22 -10.83 14.42 -24.54
N ILE A 23 -12.05 14.99 -24.62
CA ILE A 23 -12.67 15.70 -23.50
C ILE A 23 -12.95 14.76 -22.32
N ILE A 24 -13.50 13.57 -22.59
CA ILE A 24 -13.77 12.56 -21.55
C ILE A 24 -12.46 12.15 -20.85
N TYR A 25 -11.40 11.90 -21.63
CA TYR A 25 -10.10 11.56 -21.09
C TYR A 25 -9.52 12.70 -20.21
N LEU A 26 -9.63 13.94 -20.67
CA LEU A 26 -9.17 15.10 -19.93
C LEU A 26 -9.94 15.28 -18.62
N VAL A 27 -11.25 15.17 -18.66
CA VAL A 27 -12.12 15.24 -17.48
C VAL A 27 -11.79 14.12 -16.49
N ALA A 28 -11.63 12.88 -16.97
CA ALA A 28 -11.26 11.75 -16.12
C ALA A 28 -9.88 11.94 -15.45
N ARG A 29 -8.95 12.62 -16.12
CA ARG A 29 -7.64 12.95 -15.57
C ARG A 29 -7.67 14.08 -14.53
N LEU A 30 -8.59 15.02 -14.68
CA LEU A 30 -8.76 16.16 -13.76
C LEU A 30 -9.58 15.81 -12.52
N LEU A 31 -10.37 14.73 -12.58
CA LEU A 31 -11.12 14.25 -11.40
C LEU A 31 -10.14 13.84 -10.28
N PRO A 32 -10.31 14.38 -9.06
CA PRO A 32 -9.50 14.01 -7.93
C PRO A 32 -9.68 12.52 -7.64
N LYS A 33 -8.56 11.80 -7.63
CA LYS A 33 -8.58 10.37 -7.25
C LYS A 33 -9.08 10.25 -5.81
N PRO A 34 -9.93 9.26 -5.51
CA PRO A 34 -10.44 9.07 -4.16
C PRO A 34 -9.24 8.88 -3.20
N LYS A 35 -9.12 9.76 -2.21
CA LYS A 35 -8.11 9.65 -1.16
C LYS A 35 -8.56 8.54 -0.20
N ILE A 36 -7.71 7.56 0.01
CA ILE A 36 -7.94 6.53 1.02
C ILE A 36 -7.68 7.19 2.39
N ASP A 37 -8.70 7.20 3.25
CA ASP A 37 -8.49 7.62 4.64
C ASP A 37 -7.74 6.51 5.38
N ILE A 38 -6.50 6.81 5.76
CA ILE A 38 -5.60 5.90 6.49
C ILE A 38 -5.56 6.18 7.98
N LYS A 39 -6.24 7.22 8.45
CA LYS A 39 -6.25 7.59 9.87
C LYS A 39 -6.79 6.43 10.71
N GLY A 40 -6.02 6.04 11.72
CA GLY A 40 -6.38 4.92 12.61
C GLY A 40 -6.27 3.53 12.00
N LYS A 41 -5.73 3.40 10.78
CA LYS A 41 -5.48 2.09 10.15
C LYS A 41 -4.07 1.61 10.44
N TYR A 42 -3.90 0.30 10.53
CA TYR A 42 -2.60 -0.32 10.72
C TYR A 42 -1.90 -0.52 9.36
N VAL A 43 -0.64 -0.11 9.29
CA VAL A 43 0.19 -0.23 8.09
C VAL A 43 1.51 -0.85 8.45
N LEU A 44 1.84 -2.00 7.86
CA LEU A 44 3.15 -2.65 8.01
C LEU A 44 4.07 -2.23 6.86
N ILE A 45 5.26 -1.74 7.20
CA ILE A 45 6.29 -1.32 6.24
C ILE A 45 7.60 -2.02 6.58
N THR A 46 8.23 -2.61 5.56
CA THR A 46 9.53 -3.26 5.72
C THR A 46 10.66 -2.43 5.11
N GLY A 47 11.88 -2.51 5.70
CA GLY A 47 13.04 -1.79 5.20
C GLY A 47 12.99 -0.29 5.50
N CYS A 48 12.70 0.04 6.77
CA CYS A 48 12.55 1.42 7.21
C CYS A 48 13.86 2.05 7.76
N ASP A 49 15.00 1.41 7.57
CA ASP A 49 16.30 1.95 7.98
C ASP A 49 16.61 3.26 7.28
N THR A 50 16.44 3.30 5.95
CA THR A 50 16.77 4.45 5.09
C THR A 50 15.84 4.53 3.88
N GLY A 51 15.96 5.61 3.09
CA GLY A 51 15.31 5.72 1.79
C GLY A 51 13.78 5.79 1.86
N PHE A 52 13.13 5.15 0.90
CA PHE A 52 11.67 5.27 0.71
C PHE A 52 10.85 4.65 1.84
N GLY A 53 11.27 3.50 2.40
CA GLY A 53 10.58 2.86 3.51
C GLY A 53 10.49 3.79 4.72
N ARG A 54 11.63 4.43 5.08
CA ARG A 54 11.70 5.42 6.15
C ARG A 54 10.81 6.64 5.88
N ALA A 55 10.93 7.23 4.70
CA ALA A 55 10.15 8.41 4.34
C ALA A 55 8.63 8.13 4.38
N THR A 56 8.22 6.97 3.85
CA THR A 56 6.82 6.54 3.86
C THR A 56 6.32 6.29 5.28
N ALA A 57 7.13 5.67 6.14
CA ALA A 57 6.77 5.41 7.53
C ALA A 57 6.50 6.71 8.30
N ILE A 58 7.39 7.71 8.14
CA ILE A 58 7.25 9.03 8.76
C ILE A 58 5.99 9.75 8.25
N GLU A 59 5.73 9.69 6.94
CA GLU A 59 4.58 10.38 6.36
C GLU A 59 3.25 9.74 6.80
N LEU A 60 3.16 8.41 6.82
CA LEU A 60 1.98 7.71 7.29
C LEU A 60 1.71 7.93 8.78
N ASP A 61 2.76 8.03 9.60
CA ASP A 61 2.66 8.41 11.01
C ASP A 61 2.07 9.81 11.17
N ARG A 62 2.55 10.80 10.39
CA ARG A 62 2.01 12.18 10.35
C ARG A 62 0.54 12.21 9.92
N MET A 63 0.15 11.35 8.99
CA MET A 63 -1.25 11.20 8.53
C MET A 63 -2.14 10.50 9.56
N GLY A 64 -1.58 10.03 10.68
CA GLY A 64 -2.31 9.46 11.81
C GLY A 64 -2.62 7.97 11.68
N ALA A 65 -1.90 7.24 10.84
CA ALA A 65 -1.93 5.78 10.79
C ALA A 65 -1.17 5.17 11.98
N TYR A 66 -1.50 3.93 12.34
CA TYR A 66 -0.68 3.09 13.21
C TYR A 66 0.35 2.36 12.35
N VAL A 67 1.60 2.79 12.42
CA VAL A 67 2.66 2.25 11.56
C VAL A 67 3.46 1.20 12.30
N LEU A 68 3.60 0.03 11.68
CA LEU A 68 4.45 -1.07 12.13
C LEU A 68 5.66 -1.10 11.20
N ALA A 69 6.75 -0.48 11.62
CA ALA A 69 7.94 -0.32 10.79
C ALA A 69 8.99 -1.38 11.15
N THR A 70 9.49 -2.10 10.15
CA THR A 70 10.59 -3.04 10.40
C THR A 70 11.89 -2.50 9.84
N CYS A 71 12.94 -2.56 10.66
CA CYS A 71 14.30 -2.16 10.33
C CYS A 71 15.23 -3.37 10.38
N LEU A 72 16.28 -3.37 9.56
CA LEU A 72 17.31 -4.39 9.60
C LEU A 72 18.29 -4.14 10.77
N THR A 73 18.58 -2.86 11.02
CA THR A 73 19.59 -2.41 11.98
C THR A 73 18.96 -1.75 13.21
N ASN A 74 19.62 -1.88 14.34
CA ASN A 74 19.23 -1.22 15.58
C ASN A 74 19.40 0.31 15.50
N GLU A 75 20.39 0.77 14.74
CA GLU A 75 20.64 2.19 14.49
C GLU A 75 19.48 2.80 13.68
N GLY A 76 19.01 2.11 12.63
CA GLY A 76 17.87 2.49 11.83
C GLY A 76 16.60 2.59 12.67
N GLU A 77 16.36 1.61 13.53
CA GLU A 77 15.25 1.59 14.47
C GLU A 77 15.25 2.81 15.41
N LYS A 78 16.37 3.04 16.11
CA LYS A 78 16.53 4.19 17.04
C LYS A 78 16.35 5.52 16.32
N SER A 79 16.97 5.65 15.15
CA SER A 79 16.89 6.86 14.33
C SER A 79 15.47 7.13 13.82
N LEU A 80 14.69 6.10 13.47
CA LEU A 80 13.31 6.26 13.06
C LEU A 80 12.43 6.67 14.24
N LYS A 81 12.61 6.01 15.38
CA LYS A 81 11.85 6.26 16.61
C LYS A 81 12.02 7.69 17.15
N SER A 82 13.20 8.30 16.95
CA SER A 82 13.48 9.66 17.41
C SER A 82 12.73 10.76 16.64
N VAL A 83 12.15 10.44 15.47
CA VAL A 83 11.48 11.42 14.58
C VAL A 83 10.01 11.13 14.34
N THR A 84 9.46 10.11 15.01
CA THR A 84 8.08 9.65 14.85
C THR A 84 7.31 9.68 16.15
N SER A 85 5.98 9.54 16.07
CA SER A 85 5.09 9.55 17.23
C SER A 85 4.99 8.16 17.88
N ASP A 86 4.28 8.09 19.03
CA ASP A 86 4.00 6.83 19.74
C ASP A 86 3.10 5.86 18.95
N LYS A 87 2.48 6.32 17.84
CA LYS A 87 1.69 5.48 16.95
C LYS A 87 2.53 4.62 16.02
N LEU A 88 3.81 4.99 15.84
CA LEU A 88 4.75 4.19 15.08
C LEU A 88 5.53 3.26 16.01
N LYS A 89 5.39 1.96 15.77
CA LYS A 89 6.18 0.93 16.44
C LYS A 89 7.23 0.37 15.51
N THR A 90 8.42 0.15 16.05
CA THR A 90 9.57 -0.37 15.30
C THR A 90 9.89 -1.79 15.73
N PHE A 91 10.30 -2.62 14.79
CA PHE A 91 10.70 -4.01 15.00
C PHE A 91 11.98 -4.28 14.22
N GLN A 92 12.92 -5.00 14.82
CA GLN A 92 14.11 -5.45 14.10
C GLN A 92 13.80 -6.72 13.33
N MET A 93 13.93 -6.70 12.00
CA MET A 93 13.59 -7.84 11.15
C MET A 93 14.49 -7.94 9.92
N ASP A 94 15.09 -9.11 9.75
CA ASP A 94 15.73 -9.51 8.50
C ASP A 94 14.71 -10.29 7.66
N VAL A 95 14.29 -9.70 6.54
CA VAL A 95 13.29 -10.28 5.61
C VAL A 95 13.82 -11.52 4.87
N THR A 96 15.11 -11.79 4.89
CA THR A 96 15.71 -12.99 4.30
C THR A 96 15.63 -14.19 5.25
N ASN A 97 15.42 -13.93 6.54
CA ASN A 97 15.36 -14.96 7.58
C ASN A 97 13.90 -15.27 7.98
N SER A 98 13.39 -16.42 7.55
CA SER A 98 12.03 -16.86 7.86
C SER A 98 11.72 -17.00 9.36
N LYS A 99 12.73 -17.24 10.20
CA LYS A 99 12.56 -17.30 11.66
C LYS A 99 12.31 -15.91 12.23
N HIS A 100 13.06 -14.89 11.76
CA HIS A 100 12.86 -13.49 12.16
C HIS A 100 11.47 -13.01 11.75
N ILE A 101 11.04 -13.32 10.52
CA ILE A 101 9.69 -12.97 10.05
C ILE A 101 8.61 -13.54 10.97
N LYS A 102 8.70 -14.81 11.33
CA LYS A 102 7.73 -15.45 12.24
C LYS A 102 7.74 -14.84 13.64
N HIS A 103 8.92 -14.56 14.18
CA HIS A 103 9.06 -13.95 15.49
C HIS A 103 8.39 -12.57 15.55
N VAL A 104 8.74 -11.70 14.60
CA VAL A 104 8.17 -10.34 14.51
C VAL A 104 6.66 -10.38 14.24
N TYR A 105 6.19 -11.34 13.43
CA TYR A 105 4.76 -11.53 13.22
C TYR A 105 4.00 -11.84 14.52
N GLU A 106 4.54 -12.74 15.35
CA GLU A 106 3.93 -13.07 16.66
C GLU A 106 4.00 -11.90 17.65
N GLU A 107 5.07 -11.09 17.60
CA GLU A 107 5.16 -9.85 18.41
C GLU A 107 4.10 -8.83 17.98
N ILE A 108 4.00 -8.55 16.70
CA ILE A 108 2.98 -7.65 16.13
C ILE A 108 1.58 -8.12 16.51
N LYS A 109 1.33 -9.42 16.44
CA LYS A 109 0.05 -10.01 16.80
C LYS A 109 -0.30 -9.81 18.29
N LYS A 110 0.66 -9.95 19.18
CA LYS A 110 0.46 -9.71 20.62
C LYS A 110 0.19 -8.25 20.94
N GLU A 111 0.96 -7.34 20.33
CA GLU A 111 0.91 -5.91 20.64
C GLU A 111 -0.34 -5.20 20.09
N THR A 112 -0.84 -5.63 18.95
CA THR A 112 -1.89 -4.91 18.24
C THR A 112 -3.28 -5.49 18.43
N SER A 113 -3.47 -6.49 19.30
CA SER A 113 -4.71 -7.31 19.35
C SER A 113 -5.10 -7.85 17.96
N LEU A 114 -4.15 -7.89 17.03
CA LEU A 114 -4.32 -8.43 15.68
C LEU A 114 -4.68 -9.92 15.69
N GLY A 115 -4.57 -10.59 16.85
CA GLY A 115 -5.10 -11.93 17.05
C GLY A 115 -6.59 -12.04 16.70
N GLU A 116 -7.38 -11.04 17.01
CA GLU A 116 -8.77 -10.93 16.57
C GLU A 116 -8.89 -10.52 15.11
N MET A 117 -8.01 -9.64 14.61
CA MET A 117 -8.03 -9.18 13.22
C MET A 117 -7.60 -10.28 12.24
N THR A 118 -6.56 -11.06 12.54
CA THR A 118 -6.10 -12.14 11.64
C THR A 118 -7.12 -13.28 11.53
N ASN A 119 -7.87 -13.57 12.58
CA ASN A 119 -8.99 -14.51 12.52
C ASN A 119 -10.17 -13.95 11.68
N LYS A 120 -10.38 -12.64 11.68
CA LYS A 120 -11.33 -11.95 10.79
C LYS A 120 -10.91 -11.98 9.33
N PHE A 121 -9.60 -11.93 9.02
CA PHE A 121 -9.06 -12.04 7.66
C PHE A 121 -9.21 -13.45 7.05
N SER A 122 -9.16 -14.49 7.89
CA SER A 122 -9.37 -15.87 7.43
C SER A 122 -10.84 -16.16 7.12
N ASN A 123 -11.78 -15.46 7.75
CA ASN A 123 -13.20 -15.79 7.68
C ASN A 123 -14.09 -14.76 6.96
N ASN A 124 -13.60 -13.59 6.56
CA ASN A 124 -14.45 -12.59 5.91
C ASN A 124 -13.73 -11.83 4.80
N ASN A 125 -14.04 -12.21 3.55
CA ASN A 125 -13.77 -11.40 2.35
C ASN A 125 -14.61 -10.10 2.26
N ASN A 126 -15.35 -9.75 3.31
CA ASN A 126 -16.26 -8.61 3.31
C ASN A 126 -16.24 -7.93 4.68
N ASN A 127 -15.29 -7.04 4.95
CA ASN A 127 -15.51 -5.83 5.75
C ASN A 127 -14.20 -5.04 5.98
N ASN A 128 -14.26 -3.80 5.71
CA ASN A 128 -13.44 -2.60 5.72
C ASN A 128 -12.37 -2.37 6.83
N ASN A 129 -11.79 -3.38 7.46
CA ASN A 129 -10.65 -3.23 8.35
C ASN A 129 -9.39 -3.75 7.65
N ASN A 130 -8.90 -2.97 6.69
CA ASN A 130 -7.78 -3.36 5.85
C ASN A 130 -6.46 -3.07 6.56
N LEU A 131 -5.72 -4.13 6.90
CA LEU A 131 -4.29 -4.05 7.11
C LEU A 131 -3.65 -3.85 5.72
N TYR A 132 -3.06 -2.69 5.49
CA TYR A 132 -2.38 -2.40 4.23
C TYR A 132 -0.91 -2.80 4.35
N TYR A 133 -0.47 -3.71 3.47
CA TYR A 133 0.93 -4.07 3.35
C TYR A 133 1.58 -3.25 2.25
N TYR A 134 2.52 -2.40 2.61
CA TYR A 134 3.39 -1.74 1.66
C TYR A 134 4.79 -2.30 1.82
N THR A 135 5.21 -3.14 0.88
CA THR A 135 6.60 -3.55 0.77
C THR A 135 7.17 -3.00 -0.51
N PHE A 136 8.26 -2.29 -0.39
CA PHE A 136 8.92 -1.61 -1.51
C PHE A 136 9.86 -2.51 -2.32
N LEU A 137 9.82 -3.85 -2.12
CA LEU A 137 10.65 -4.80 -2.88
C LEU A 137 9.86 -6.03 -3.34
N PRO A 138 10.31 -6.73 -4.40
CA PRO A 138 9.68 -7.96 -4.92
C PRO A 138 9.66 -9.15 -3.93
N LEU A 139 10.00 -8.91 -2.68
CA LEU A 139 10.02 -9.87 -1.55
C LEU A 139 8.64 -10.11 -0.90
N THR A 140 7.57 -9.42 -1.36
CA THR A 140 6.21 -9.60 -0.86
C THR A 140 5.75 -11.06 -0.91
N LEU A 141 6.15 -11.77 -1.96
CA LEU A 141 5.78 -13.18 -2.16
C LEU A 141 6.41 -14.10 -1.09
N HIS A 142 7.64 -13.76 -0.66
CA HIS A 142 8.37 -14.53 0.35
C HIS A 142 7.80 -14.30 1.75
N PHE A 143 7.41 -13.08 2.07
CA PHE A 143 6.77 -12.71 3.33
C PHE A 143 5.40 -13.38 3.46
N PHE A 144 4.57 -13.34 2.41
CA PHE A 144 3.28 -14.01 2.37
C PHE A 144 3.40 -15.55 2.48
N LYS A 145 4.39 -16.16 1.83
CA LYS A 145 4.67 -17.61 1.95
C LYS A 145 5.12 -17.99 3.36
N ALA A 146 5.94 -17.15 4.00
CA ALA A 146 6.40 -17.41 5.37
C ALA A 146 5.27 -17.34 6.39
N ILE A 147 4.30 -16.44 6.21
CA ILE A 147 3.12 -16.30 7.08
C ILE A 147 2.13 -17.44 6.89
N LYS A 148 1.85 -17.84 5.63
CA LYS A 148 0.89 -18.92 5.32
C LYS A 148 1.38 -20.32 5.68
N GLY A 149 2.67 -20.49 5.98
CA GLY A 149 3.20 -21.82 6.34
C GLY A 149 3.22 -22.82 5.17
N GLU A 150 3.15 -22.35 3.93
CA GLU A 150 3.26 -23.22 2.75
C GLU A 150 4.67 -23.82 2.70
N LYS A 151 4.75 -25.07 3.14
CA LYS A 151 5.92 -25.94 2.92
C LYS A 151 6.12 -26.11 1.41
N LYS A 152 7.39 -26.05 1.00
CA LYS A 152 7.81 -26.54 -0.31
C LYS A 152 7.41 -27.99 -0.51
#